data_bfc635e1f0b88c36b02b6842aed52b2f
#
_entry.id   bfc635e1f0b88c36b02b6842aed52b2f
#
_cell.length_a   1.000
_cell.length_b   1.000
_cell.length_c   1.000
_cell.angle_alpha   90.00
_cell.angle_beta   90.00
_cell.angle_gamma   90.00
#
_symmetry.space_group_name_H-M   'P 1'
#
loop_
_entity.id
_entity.type
_entity.pdbx_description
1 polymer ?
#
loop_
_entity_poly.entity_id
_entity_poly.type
_entity_poly.pdbx_seq_one_letter_code
_entity_poly.pdbx_strand_id
1 'polypeptide(L)'
;PTMKDLAEASVEDVRKIISKVNYSPTKSGRIIETAKMVIGGGGVIPKTTEELMKFPGIGRKVANVYLSEAHKLDKIGVDTHVARISMKLRWTELTDPNKIEKDLERLFPRKYWKGLNETLVRFGKSYGLSRKYEDEVLGKLIN
;
A
#
# COMPACT_ATOMS: atom_id res chain seq x y z
N PRO A 1 8.96 -21.27 -7.90
CA PRO A 1 7.95 -21.48 -6.86
C PRO A 1 6.56 -21.06 -7.36
N THR A 2 5.58 -21.89 -7.10
CA THR A 2 4.18 -21.68 -7.45
C THR A 2 3.39 -21.20 -6.22
N MET A 3 2.13 -20.82 -6.43
CA MET A 3 1.21 -20.51 -5.32
C MET A 3 1.03 -21.73 -4.41
N LYS A 4 1.07 -22.95 -4.98
CA LYS A 4 0.98 -24.20 -4.24
C LYS A 4 2.20 -24.41 -3.34
N ASP A 5 3.41 -24.21 -3.88
CA ASP A 5 4.64 -24.30 -3.08
C ASP A 5 4.62 -23.33 -1.90
N LEU A 6 4.07 -22.12 -2.11
CA LEU A 6 3.92 -21.12 -1.07
C LEU A 6 2.90 -21.51 0.00
N ALA A 7 1.78 -22.10 -0.41
CA ALA A 7 0.75 -22.58 0.52
C ALA A 7 1.21 -23.76 1.39
N GLU A 8 2.12 -24.59 0.87
CA GLU A 8 2.69 -25.76 1.55
C GLU A 8 3.98 -25.43 2.32
N ALA A 9 4.54 -24.22 2.15
CA ALA A 9 5.77 -23.79 2.80
C ALA A 9 5.65 -23.70 4.32
N SER A 10 6.77 -23.90 5.04
CA SER A 10 6.83 -23.62 6.47
C SER A 10 6.90 -22.12 6.75
N VAL A 11 6.31 -21.68 7.86
CA VAL A 11 6.40 -20.28 8.30
C VAL A 11 7.84 -19.83 8.44
N GLU A 12 8.70 -20.72 8.94
CA GLU A 12 10.12 -20.43 9.17
C GLU A 12 10.88 -20.22 7.85
N ASP A 13 10.60 -20.99 6.81
CA ASP A 13 11.28 -20.83 5.52
C ASP A 13 10.83 -19.51 4.84
N VAL A 14 9.55 -19.21 4.85
CA VAL A 14 9.07 -17.91 4.36
C VAL A 14 9.68 -16.76 5.16
N ARG A 15 9.77 -16.90 6.49
CA ARG A 15 10.37 -15.89 7.36
C ARG A 15 11.85 -15.65 7.04
N LYS A 16 12.63 -16.70 6.76
CA LYS A 16 14.02 -16.57 6.34
C LYS A 16 14.15 -15.76 5.06
N ILE A 17 13.30 -16.06 4.06
CA ILE A 17 13.30 -15.35 2.77
C ILE A 17 13.01 -13.88 2.94
N ILE A 18 11.97 -13.54 3.72
CA ILE A 18 11.55 -12.16 3.93
C ILE A 18 12.14 -11.49 5.19
N SER A 19 13.25 -12.02 5.71
CA SER A 19 13.85 -11.58 6.99
C SER A 19 14.17 -10.10 7.05
N LYS A 20 14.49 -9.46 5.92
CA LYS A 20 14.75 -8.01 5.80
C LYS A 20 13.47 -7.16 5.72
N VAL A 21 12.30 -7.78 5.63
CA VAL A 21 11.02 -7.06 5.57
C VAL A 21 10.51 -6.81 6.99
N ASN A 22 10.13 -5.57 7.27
CA ASN A 22 9.54 -5.22 8.57
C ASN A 22 8.34 -6.10 8.90
N TYR A 23 8.26 -6.55 10.15
CA TYR A 23 7.21 -7.46 10.64
C TYR A 23 7.21 -8.83 9.93
N SER A 24 8.38 -9.31 9.49
CA SER A 24 8.51 -10.61 8.82
C SER A 24 7.87 -11.79 9.59
N PRO A 25 7.93 -11.90 10.93
CA PRO A 25 7.26 -12.99 11.64
C PRO A 25 5.74 -13.06 11.37
N THR A 26 5.06 -11.94 11.52
CA THR A 26 3.61 -11.85 11.29
C THR A 26 3.27 -12.00 9.81
N LYS A 27 4.08 -11.43 8.91
CA LYS A 27 3.84 -11.49 7.47
C LYS A 27 4.00 -12.88 6.91
N SER A 28 4.92 -13.69 7.40
CA SER A 28 5.16 -15.06 6.92
C SER A 28 3.90 -15.93 7.02
N GLY A 29 3.26 -15.94 8.19
CA GLY A 29 2.00 -16.68 8.37
C GLY A 29 0.88 -16.18 7.45
N ARG A 30 0.70 -14.85 7.37
CA ARG A 30 -0.33 -14.23 6.52
C ARG A 30 -0.13 -14.51 5.02
N ILE A 31 1.12 -14.54 4.55
CA ILE A 31 1.45 -14.87 3.16
C ILE A 31 1.01 -16.31 2.84
N ILE A 32 1.34 -17.27 3.72
CA ILE A 32 0.96 -18.68 3.54
C ILE A 32 -0.57 -18.83 3.59
N GLU A 33 -1.23 -18.20 4.55
CA GLU A 33 -2.68 -18.24 4.68
C GLU A 33 -3.37 -17.64 3.46
N THR A 34 -2.86 -16.49 2.96
CA THR A 34 -3.34 -15.89 1.70
C THR A 34 -3.19 -16.87 0.52
N ALA A 35 -2.05 -17.55 0.40
CA ALA A 35 -1.83 -18.53 -0.66
C ALA A 35 -2.83 -19.70 -0.59
N LYS A 36 -3.10 -20.21 0.61
CA LYS A 36 -4.12 -21.26 0.84
C LYS A 36 -5.52 -20.79 0.44
N MET A 37 -5.88 -19.56 0.81
CA MET A 37 -7.19 -18.99 0.45
C MET A 37 -7.34 -18.81 -1.06
N VAL A 38 -6.29 -18.35 -1.75
CA VAL A 38 -6.30 -18.21 -3.22
C VAL A 38 -6.51 -19.58 -3.89
N ILE A 39 -5.78 -20.60 -3.45
CA ILE A 39 -5.94 -21.97 -3.99
C ILE A 39 -7.35 -22.50 -3.71
N GLY A 40 -7.84 -22.36 -2.49
CA GLY A 40 -9.20 -22.79 -2.10
C GLY A 40 -10.30 -22.06 -2.88
N GLY A 41 -10.04 -20.84 -3.35
CA GLY A 41 -10.91 -20.06 -4.21
C GLY A 41 -10.72 -20.32 -5.71
N GLY A 42 -10.08 -21.42 -6.10
CA GLY A 42 -9.88 -21.78 -7.51
C GLY A 42 -8.68 -21.10 -8.18
N GLY A 43 -7.74 -20.56 -7.41
CA GLY A 43 -6.50 -19.95 -7.92
C GLY A 43 -6.66 -18.54 -8.48
N VAL A 44 -7.82 -17.91 -8.31
CA VAL A 44 -8.10 -16.57 -8.81
C VAL A 44 -7.93 -15.54 -7.70
N ILE A 45 -7.11 -14.53 -7.96
CA ILE A 45 -6.97 -13.38 -7.06
C ILE A 45 -8.05 -12.35 -7.40
N PRO A 46 -8.85 -11.90 -6.43
CA PRO A 46 -9.91 -10.92 -6.65
C PRO A 46 -9.39 -9.58 -7.20
N LYS A 47 -10.28 -8.86 -7.90
CA LYS A 47 -9.95 -7.57 -8.54
C LYS A 47 -10.75 -6.40 -7.95
N THR A 48 -11.29 -6.57 -6.73
CA THR A 48 -11.95 -5.49 -5.99
C THR A 48 -11.27 -5.28 -4.63
N THR A 49 -11.29 -4.05 -4.15
CA THR A 49 -10.70 -3.69 -2.85
C THR A 49 -11.37 -4.48 -1.71
N GLU A 50 -12.68 -4.60 -1.76
CA GLU A 50 -13.50 -5.26 -0.75
C GLU A 50 -13.22 -6.76 -0.63
N GLU A 51 -13.03 -7.43 -1.76
CA GLU A 51 -12.68 -8.86 -1.78
C GLU A 51 -11.25 -9.10 -1.34
N LEU A 52 -10.31 -8.27 -1.79
CA LEU A 52 -8.91 -8.35 -1.37
C LEU A 52 -8.74 -8.14 0.14
N MET A 53 -9.55 -7.28 0.74
CA MET A 53 -9.52 -7.03 2.19
C MET A 53 -9.98 -8.23 3.03
N LYS A 54 -10.58 -9.26 2.44
CA LYS A 54 -10.91 -10.51 3.14
C LYS A 54 -9.68 -11.38 3.39
N PHE A 55 -8.57 -11.13 2.70
CA PHE A 55 -7.32 -11.86 2.91
C PHE A 55 -6.56 -11.37 4.14
N PRO A 56 -5.88 -12.27 4.87
CA PRO A 56 -5.19 -11.92 6.11
C PRO A 56 -4.08 -10.89 5.90
N GLY A 57 -4.19 -9.77 6.61
CA GLY A 57 -3.22 -8.69 6.57
C GLY A 57 -3.28 -7.79 5.33
N ILE A 58 -4.29 -7.95 4.50
CA ILE A 58 -4.57 -7.05 3.39
C ILE A 58 -5.58 -5.99 3.84
N GLY A 59 -5.08 -4.80 4.14
CA GLY A 59 -5.92 -3.62 4.37
C GLY A 59 -6.18 -2.86 3.07
N ARG A 60 -7.06 -1.87 3.13
CA ARG A 60 -7.47 -1.04 1.98
C ARG A 60 -6.28 -0.48 1.19
N LYS A 61 -5.24 0.04 1.87
CA LYS A 61 -4.03 0.55 1.23
C LYS A 61 -3.33 -0.52 0.38
N VAL A 62 -3.15 -1.73 0.93
CA VAL A 62 -2.45 -2.81 0.22
C VAL A 62 -3.28 -3.28 -0.98
N ALA A 63 -4.59 -3.42 -0.80
CA ALA A 63 -5.52 -3.78 -1.88
C ALA A 63 -5.48 -2.74 -3.02
N ASN A 64 -5.57 -1.44 -2.70
CA ASN A 64 -5.55 -0.38 -3.70
C ASN A 64 -4.20 -0.31 -4.45
N VAL A 65 -3.08 -0.44 -3.74
CA VAL A 65 -1.75 -0.48 -4.38
C VAL A 65 -1.64 -1.71 -5.29
N TYR A 66 -2.06 -2.88 -4.85
CA TYR A 66 -2.07 -4.08 -5.69
C TYR A 66 -2.91 -3.89 -6.96
N LEU A 67 -4.13 -3.38 -6.82
CA LEU A 67 -5.03 -3.13 -7.96
C LEU A 67 -4.45 -2.09 -8.93
N SER A 68 -3.80 -1.07 -8.41
CA SER A 68 -3.14 -0.05 -9.23
C SER A 68 -1.93 -0.62 -9.98
N GLU A 69 -1.06 -1.37 -9.30
CA GLU A 69 0.18 -1.86 -9.90
C GLU A 69 -0.04 -3.08 -10.80
N ALA A 70 -0.75 -4.10 -10.33
CA ALA A 70 -0.93 -5.35 -11.04
C ALA A 70 -2.02 -5.28 -12.12
N HIS A 71 -3.11 -4.57 -11.86
CA HIS A 71 -4.27 -4.48 -12.76
C HIS A 71 -4.42 -3.13 -13.45
N LYS A 72 -3.52 -2.17 -13.18
CA LYS A 72 -3.53 -0.83 -13.79
C LYS A 72 -4.83 -0.06 -13.53
N LEU A 73 -5.53 -0.39 -12.45
CA LEU A 73 -6.75 0.31 -12.06
C LEU A 73 -6.42 1.65 -11.40
N ASP A 74 -7.30 2.63 -11.61
CA ASP A 74 -7.17 3.96 -11.01
C ASP A 74 -7.57 3.88 -9.54
N LYS A 75 -6.60 3.63 -8.67
CA LYS A 75 -6.75 3.52 -7.21
C LYS A 75 -5.66 4.32 -6.51
N ILE A 76 -6.01 4.92 -5.39
CA ILE A 76 -5.08 5.62 -4.51
C ILE A 76 -4.85 4.77 -3.27
N GLY A 77 -3.60 4.41 -3.00
CA GLY A 77 -3.22 3.75 -1.75
C GLY A 77 -2.71 4.78 -0.75
N VAL A 78 -3.44 5.02 0.33
CA VAL A 78 -3.02 5.96 1.37
C VAL A 78 -2.22 5.24 2.44
N ASP A 79 -0.92 5.51 2.51
CA ASP A 79 -0.04 5.09 3.59
C ASP A 79 0.39 6.28 4.46
N THR A 80 1.30 6.05 5.39
CA THR A 80 1.78 7.10 6.30
C THR A 80 2.52 8.24 5.57
N HIS A 81 3.20 7.97 4.45
CA HIS A 81 3.83 9.01 3.63
C HIS A 81 2.77 9.84 2.91
N VAL A 82 1.84 9.16 2.22
CA VAL A 82 0.73 9.82 1.52
C VAL A 82 -0.07 10.68 2.48
N ALA A 83 -0.52 10.13 3.61
CA ALA A 83 -1.29 10.88 4.60
C ALA A 83 -0.54 12.12 5.09
N ARG A 84 0.71 11.95 5.54
CA ARG A 84 1.52 13.04 6.10
C ARG A 84 1.81 14.14 5.08
N ILE A 85 2.21 13.76 3.86
CA ILE A 85 2.56 14.74 2.82
C ILE A 85 1.30 15.48 2.35
N SER A 86 0.18 14.78 2.17
CA SER A 86 -1.10 15.39 1.78
C SER A 86 -1.58 16.43 2.80
N MET A 87 -1.42 16.14 4.10
CA MET A 87 -1.74 17.12 5.15
C MET A 87 -0.80 18.34 5.10
N LYS A 88 0.51 18.12 4.89
CA LYS A 88 1.48 19.22 4.77
C LYS A 88 1.22 20.10 3.55
N LEU A 89 0.82 19.52 2.44
CA LEU A 89 0.44 20.23 1.22
C LEU A 89 -0.98 20.82 1.28
N ARG A 90 -1.69 20.68 2.40
CA ARG A 90 -3.08 21.14 2.59
C ARG A 90 -4.07 20.54 1.58
N TRP A 91 -3.78 19.34 1.09
CA TRP A 91 -4.70 18.60 0.22
C TRP A 91 -5.82 17.94 1.02
N THR A 92 -5.63 17.79 2.32
CA THR A 92 -6.61 17.29 3.29
C THR A 92 -6.28 17.80 4.69
N GLU A 93 -7.29 17.93 5.52
CA GLU A 93 -7.15 18.19 6.97
C GLU A 93 -7.48 16.94 7.80
N LEU A 94 -7.82 15.83 7.13
CA LEU A 94 -8.26 14.60 7.76
C LEU A 94 -7.08 13.69 8.08
N THR A 95 -7.26 12.87 9.12
CA THR A 95 -6.24 11.89 9.59
C THR A 95 -6.62 10.44 9.25
N ASP A 96 -7.89 10.17 8.99
CA ASP A 96 -8.35 8.84 8.58
C ASP A 96 -7.96 8.53 7.15
N PRO A 97 -7.19 7.45 6.87
CA PRO A 97 -6.71 7.13 5.54
C PRO A 97 -7.82 6.95 4.49
N ASN A 98 -9.00 6.43 4.90
CA ASN A 98 -10.10 6.22 3.96
C ASN A 98 -10.75 7.55 3.56
N LYS A 99 -10.76 8.51 4.48
CA LYS A 99 -11.26 9.87 4.21
C LYS A 99 -10.26 10.66 3.38
N ILE A 100 -8.97 10.54 3.69
CA ILE A 100 -7.88 11.13 2.88
C ILE A 100 -7.94 10.61 1.44
N GLU A 101 -8.16 9.30 1.23
CA GLU A 101 -8.36 8.72 -0.10
C GLU A 101 -9.45 9.47 -0.88
N LYS A 102 -10.59 9.73 -0.24
CA LYS A 102 -11.71 10.48 -0.85
C LYS A 102 -11.36 11.92 -1.20
N ASP A 103 -10.63 12.61 -0.36
CA ASP A 103 -10.18 13.97 -0.63
C ASP A 103 -9.21 13.99 -1.82
N LEU A 104 -8.27 13.06 -1.88
CA LEU A 104 -7.34 12.95 -2.99
C LEU A 104 -8.03 12.55 -4.30
N GLU A 105 -9.05 11.66 -4.24
CA GLU A 105 -9.88 11.31 -5.39
C GLU A 105 -10.65 12.53 -5.95
N ARG A 106 -11.08 13.45 -5.09
CA ARG A 106 -11.75 14.69 -5.52
C ARG A 106 -10.78 15.73 -6.06
N LEU A 107 -9.58 15.81 -5.47
CA LEU A 107 -8.58 16.82 -5.80
C LEU A 107 -7.85 16.51 -7.11
N PHE A 108 -7.52 15.25 -7.35
CA PHE A 108 -6.72 14.86 -8.50
C PHE A 108 -7.55 14.27 -9.64
N PRO A 109 -7.31 14.68 -10.89
CA PRO A 109 -7.85 13.98 -12.05
C PRO A 109 -7.46 12.50 -12.02
N ARG A 110 -8.38 11.63 -12.39
CA ARG A 110 -8.29 10.17 -12.29
C ARG A 110 -7.00 9.59 -12.89
N LYS A 111 -6.51 10.17 -13.97
CA LYS A 111 -5.27 9.76 -14.65
C LYS A 111 -4.02 9.79 -13.76
N TYR A 112 -4.05 10.56 -12.65
CA TYR A 112 -2.94 10.68 -11.70
C TYR A 112 -3.05 9.75 -10.49
N TRP A 113 -4.20 9.10 -10.26
CA TRP A 113 -4.43 8.24 -9.10
C TRP A 113 -3.42 7.10 -9.04
N LYS A 114 -3.22 6.44 -10.21
CA LYS A 114 -2.13 5.49 -10.37
C LYS A 114 -0.80 6.24 -10.31
N GLY A 115 0.06 5.86 -9.42
CA GLY A 115 1.37 6.49 -9.24
C GLY A 115 1.44 7.55 -8.15
N LEU A 116 0.29 8.09 -7.67
CA LEU A 116 0.30 9.07 -6.59
C LEU A 116 0.96 8.51 -5.32
N ASN A 117 0.59 7.27 -4.94
CA ASN A 117 1.22 6.58 -3.81
C ASN A 117 2.73 6.43 -4.01
N GLU A 118 3.16 5.89 -5.15
CA GLU A 118 4.58 5.69 -5.44
C GLU A 118 5.36 7.01 -5.40
N THR A 119 4.82 8.05 -6.03
CA THR A 119 5.44 9.38 -6.06
C THR A 119 5.65 9.94 -4.66
N LEU A 120 4.61 9.93 -3.83
CA LEU A 120 4.69 10.46 -2.47
C LEU A 120 5.54 9.60 -1.53
N VAL A 121 5.54 8.28 -1.72
CA VAL A 121 6.43 7.37 -0.98
C VAL A 121 7.90 7.61 -1.36
N ARG A 122 8.21 7.75 -2.64
CA ARG A 122 9.57 8.08 -3.11
C ARG A 122 10.02 9.42 -2.54
N PHE A 123 9.20 10.44 -2.65
CA PHE A 123 9.46 11.74 -2.06
C PHE A 123 9.71 11.63 -0.55
N GLY A 124 8.80 11.00 0.19
CA GLY A 124 8.92 10.84 1.64
C GLY A 124 10.13 10.02 2.08
N LYS A 125 10.61 9.08 1.27
CA LYS A 125 11.87 8.35 1.54
C LYS A 125 13.11 9.19 1.23
N SER A 126 13.09 10.00 0.20
CA SER A 126 14.22 10.84 -0.21
C SER A 126 14.43 12.04 0.71
N TYR A 127 13.35 12.67 1.15
CA TYR A 127 13.38 13.92 1.91
C TYR A 127 12.94 13.76 3.38
N GLY A 128 12.27 12.68 3.73
CA GLY A 128 11.70 12.45 5.05
C GLY A 128 12.70 11.97 6.13
N LEU A 129 13.98 11.83 5.81
CA LEU A 129 15.04 11.53 6.78
C LEU A 129 15.25 12.70 7.76
N SER A 130 15.00 13.93 7.31
CA SER A 130 14.92 15.13 8.14
C SER A 130 13.55 15.77 7.93
N ARG A 131 12.73 15.80 8.97
CA ARG A 131 11.41 16.46 8.93
C ARG A 131 11.52 17.94 8.56
N LYS A 132 12.54 18.61 9.07
CA LYS A 132 12.82 20.01 8.75
C LYS A 132 13.09 20.21 7.26
N TYR A 133 13.91 19.36 6.67
CA TYR A 133 14.23 19.45 5.24
C TYR A 133 13.03 19.14 4.36
N GLU A 134 12.22 18.13 4.73
CA GLU A 134 10.97 17.84 4.04
C GLU A 134 10.02 19.04 4.08
N ASP A 135 9.90 19.71 5.24
CA ASP A 135 9.05 20.89 5.42
C ASP A 135 9.53 22.08 4.56
N GLU A 136 10.84 22.28 4.47
CA GLU A 136 11.43 23.32 3.62
C GLU A 136 11.14 23.07 2.13
N VAL A 137 11.25 21.81 1.68
CA VAL A 137 10.98 21.45 0.28
C VAL A 137 9.49 21.59 -0.04
N LEU A 138 8.61 21.06 0.83
CA LEU A 138 7.16 21.17 0.65
C LEU A 138 6.66 22.60 0.76
N GLY A 139 7.24 23.42 1.66
CA GLY A 139 6.90 24.82 1.80
C GLY A 139 7.10 25.63 0.53
N LYS A 140 8.10 25.28 -0.28
CA LYS A 140 8.34 25.92 -1.60
C LYS A 140 7.29 25.55 -2.66
N LEU A 141 6.50 24.51 -2.44
CA LEU A 141 5.44 24.08 -3.36
C LEU A 141 4.07 24.70 -3.03
N ILE A 142 3.94 25.30 -1.84
CA ILE A 142 2.68 25.86 -1.34
C ILE A 142 2.65 27.40 -1.55
N ASN A 143 3.82 28.02 -1.65
CA ASN A 143 3.98 29.46 -1.92
C ASN A 143 4.14 29.70 -3.42
#